data_a7c937616dfeb1d26a4417b101f38e88
#
_entry.id   a7c937616dfeb1d26a4417b101f38e88
#
_cell.length_a   1.000
_cell.length_b   1.000
_cell.length_c   1.000
_cell.angle_alpha   90.00
_cell.angle_beta   90.00
_cell.angle_gamma   90.00
#
_symmetry.space_group_name_H-M   'P 1'
#
loop_
_entity.id
_entity.type
_entity.pdbx_description
1 polymer ?
#
loop_
_entity_poly.entity_id
_entity_poly.type
_entity_poly.pdbx_seq_one_letter_code
_entity_poly.pdbx_strand_id
1 'polypeptide(L)'
;MIKRNLLLILLTGLISIAVLNASSSDEQGNNISNLNNGIEVESLKQLNSLNVDQIKTEFIILNLWASWCIPCQNEVDELLKISEQSNITVIGILVDDSASNGMEFIKDNKITYRNILEEEESDIVLSQFKWTGIPTTLVLDS
;
A
#
# COMPACT_ATOMS: atom_id res chain seq x y z
N MET A 1 53.89 -9.57 37.03
CA MET A 1 52.89 -8.53 36.75
C MET A 1 52.80 -8.19 35.27
N ILE A 2 53.88 -8.12 34.50
CA ILE A 2 53.90 -7.76 33.08
C ILE A 2 53.11 -8.73 32.18
N LYS A 3 53.23 -10.04 32.42
CA LYS A 3 52.51 -11.07 31.60
C LYS A 3 50.98 -10.98 31.70
N ARG A 4 50.42 -10.59 32.85
CA ARG A 4 48.99 -10.45 33.06
C ARG A 4 48.43 -9.23 32.36
N ASN A 5 49.17 -8.13 32.35
CA ASN A 5 48.77 -6.89 31.64
C ASN A 5 48.85 -7.02 30.12
N LEU A 6 49.85 -7.81 29.64
CA LEU A 6 49.97 -8.12 28.21
C LEU A 6 48.78 -8.95 27.70
N LEU A 7 48.30 -9.92 28.50
CA LEU A 7 47.16 -10.71 28.15
C LEU A 7 45.85 -9.88 28.07
N LEU A 8 45.69 -8.94 29.01
CA LEU A 8 44.52 -8.03 29.00
C LEU A 8 44.51 -7.10 27.79
N ILE A 9 45.69 -6.59 27.38
CA ILE A 9 45.80 -5.75 26.19
C ILE A 9 45.48 -6.51 24.90
N LEU A 10 45.93 -7.78 24.82
CA LEU A 10 45.57 -8.65 23.68
C LEU A 10 44.10 -8.98 23.63
N LEU A 11 43.46 -9.23 24.77
CA LEU A 11 42.01 -9.49 24.84
C LEU A 11 41.17 -8.26 24.46
N THR A 12 41.54 -7.07 24.94
CA THR A 12 40.84 -5.83 24.57
C THR A 12 41.06 -5.48 23.09
N GLY A 13 42.22 -5.74 22.53
CA GLY A 13 42.51 -5.55 21.11
C GLY A 13 41.68 -6.46 20.21
N LEU A 14 41.52 -7.74 20.60
CA LEU A 14 40.70 -8.71 19.86
C LEU A 14 39.18 -8.36 19.90
N ILE A 15 38.71 -7.87 21.04
CA ILE A 15 37.31 -7.41 21.16
C ILE A 15 37.07 -6.18 20.31
N SER A 16 38.03 -5.23 20.27
CA SER A 16 37.90 -4.04 19.43
C SER A 16 37.87 -4.37 17.94
N ILE A 17 38.68 -5.34 17.48
CA ILE A 17 38.67 -5.79 16.08
C ILE A 17 37.37 -6.51 15.75
N ALA A 18 36.83 -7.31 16.69
CA ALA A 18 35.54 -7.99 16.49
C ALA A 18 34.37 -6.98 16.39
N VAL A 19 34.39 -5.91 17.20
CA VAL A 19 33.36 -4.86 17.13
C VAL A 19 33.47 -4.05 15.82
N LEU A 20 34.67 -3.76 15.33
CA LEU A 20 34.89 -3.07 14.07
C LEU A 20 34.46 -3.90 12.85
N ASN A 21 34.63 -5.23 12.91
CA ASN A 21 34.16 -6.12 11.85
C ASN A 21 32.65 -6.40 11.92
N ALA A 22 32.01 -6.23 13.09
CA ALA A 22 30.56 -6.34 13.23
C ALA A 22 29.82 -5.08 12.76
N SER A 23 30.51 -3.93 12.66
CA SER A 23 29.92 -2.66 12.20
C SER A 23 29.97 -2.47 10.67
N SER A 24 30.52 -3.39 9.91
CA SER A 24 30.65 -3.27 8.46
C SER A 24 29.80 -4.26 7.64
N SER A 25 28.78 -4.85 8.25
CA SER A 25 27.88 -5.75 7.55
C SER A 25 26.40 -5.44 7.77
N ASP A 26 26.00 -4.18 7.86
CA ASP A 26 24.61 -3.76 7.77
C ASP A 26 24.44 -2.45 7.00
N GLU A 27 25.10 -2.33 5.85
CA GLU A 27 24.50 -1.67 4.71
C GLU A 27 23.84 -2.73 3.83
N GLN A 28 22.89 -3.47 4.39
CA GLN A 28 21.75 -3.84 3.57
C GLN A 28 21.03 -2.54 3.28
N GLY A 29 21.44 -1.90 2.19
CA GLY A 29 20.56 -1.04 1.45
C GLY A 29 19.27 -1.84 1.30
N ASN A 30 18.23 -1.47 2.04
CA ASN A 30 16.90 -1.90 1.78
C ASN A 30 16.67 -1.61 0.30
N ASN A 31 16.81 -2.64 -0.52
CA ASN A 31 16.20 -2.68 -1.81
C ASN A 31 14.70 -2.54 -1.56
N ILE A 32 14.23 -1.30 -1.48
CA ILE A 32 12.82 -0.92 -1.61
C ILE A 32 12.30 -1.43 -2.97
N SER A 33 13.19 -1.81 -3.88
CA SER A 33 12.88 -2.48 -5.14
C SER A 33 12.26 -3.87 -5.04
N ASN A 34 12.12 -4.48 -3.85
CA ASN A 34 11.42 -5.75 -3.67
C ASN A 34 10.04 -5.60 -3.00
N LEU A 35 9.59 -4.37 -2.75
CA LEU A 35 8.18 -4.07 -2.49
C LEU A 35 7.37 -3.90 -3.80
N ASN A 36 8.04 -3.92 -4.94
CA ASN A 36 7.43 -3.99 -6.27
C ASN A 36 7.05 -5.44 -6.66
N ASN A 37 6.45 -6.20 -5.74
CA ASN A 37 5.35 -7.06 -6.15
C ASN A 37 4.14 -6.13 -6.35
N GLY A 38 4.43 -4.98 -6.97
CA GLY A 38 3.45 -4.02 -7.41
C GLY A 38 2.58 -4.71 -8.41
N ILE A 39 1.31 -4.53 -8.26
CA ILE A 39 0.31 -4.74 -9.29
C ILE A 39 0.88 -4.00 -10.49
N GLU A 40 1.28 -4.75 -11.51
CA GLU A 40 1.64 -4.12 -12.77
C GLU A 40 0.36 -3.45 -13.28
N VAL A 41 0.41 -2.15 -13.50
CA VAL A 41 -0.72 -1.41 -14.09
C VAL A 41 -1.17 -2.09 -15.39
N GLU A 42 -0.27 -2.77 -16.09
CA GLU A 42 -0.56 -3.60 -17.25
C GLU A 42 -1.55 -4.73 -16.94
N SER A 43 -1.52 -5.33 -15.74
CA SER A 43 -2.51 -6.33 -15.34
C SER A 43 -3.88 -5.70 -15.07
N LEU A 44 -3.92 -4.44 -14.65
CA LEU A 44 -5.17 -3.69 -14.48
C LEU A 44 -5.79 -3.26 -15.81
N LYS A 45 -5.00 -3.08 -16.86
CA LYS A 45 -5.50 -2.79 -18.23
C LYS A 45 -6.36 -3.94 -18.78
N GLN A 46 -6.15 -5.16 -18.30
CA GLN A 46 -6.99 -6.30 -18.64
C GLN A 46 -8.35 -6.28 -17.94
N LEU A 47 -8.50 -5.42 -16.93
CA LEU A 47 -9.74 -5.24 -16.19
C LEU A 47 -10.61 -4.21 -16.90
N ASN A 48 -11.45 -4.68 -17.85
CA ASN A 48 -12.37 -3.82 -18.59
C ASN A 48 -13.26 -2.97 -17.67
N SER A 49 -13.56 -3.47 -16.47
CA SER A 49 -14.31 -2.78 -15.43
C SER A 49 -13.63 -1.51 -14.92
N LEU A 50 -12.30 -1.46 -14.88
CA LEU A 50 -11.58 -0.28 -14.43
C LEU A 50 -11.42 0.79 -15.52
N ASN A 51 -11.58 0.45 -16.81
CA ASN A 51 -11.30 1.36 -17.94
C ASN A 51 -9.97 2.12 -17.78
N VAL A 52 -8.92 1.40 -17.32
CA VAL A 52 -7.62 1.99 -17.00
C VAL A 52 -7.01 2.71 -18.20
N ASP A 53 -7.28 2.23 -19.43
CA ASP A 53 -6.83 2.88 -20.66
C ASP A 53 -7.36 4.32 -20.84
N GLN A 54 -8.41 4.70 -20.12
CA GLN A 54 -8.97 6.06 -20.11
C GLN A 54 -8.38 6.91 -18.98
N ILE A 55 -7.68 6.30 -18.00
CA ILE A 55 -7.04 7.00 -16.90
C ILE A 55 -5.74 7.61 -17.43
N LYS A 56 -5.62 8.94 -17.33
CA LYS A 56 -4.45 9.70 -17.81
C LYS A 56 -3.71 10.38 -16.66
N THR A 57 -4.04 10.00 -15.42
CA THR A 57 -3.40 10.55 -14.23
C THR A 57 -2.13 9.76 -13.92
N GLU A 58 -1.18 10.39 -13.26
CA GLU A 58 0.11 9.82 -12.86
C GLU A 58 -0.06 8.70 -11.83
N PHE A 59 -1.04 8.86 -10.92
CA PHE A 59 -1.32 7.90 -9.87
C PHE A 59 -2.78 7.44 -9.87
N ILE A 60 -2.97 6.18 -9.54
CA ILE A 60 -4.28 5.58 -9.28
C ILE A 60 -4.31 5.12 -7.83
N ILE A 61 -5.31 5.56 -7.08
CA ILE A 61 -5.56 5.12 -5.71
C ILE A 61 -6.75 4.17 -5.74
N LEU A 62 -6.52 2.92 -5.33
CA LEU A 62 -7.60 1.96 -5.07
C LEU A 62 -7.86 1.93 -3.57
N ASN A 63 -9.09 2.22 -3.17
CA ASN A 63 -9.51 2.18 -1.77
C ASN A 63 -10.56 1.09 -1.58
N LEU A 64 -10.24 0.09 -0.77
CA LEU A 64 -11.15 -1.02 -0.40
C LEU A 64 -11.95 -0.60 0.82
N TRP A 65 -13.27 -0.67 0.72
CA TRP A 65 -14.18 -0.15 1.73
C TRP A 65 -15.51 -0.91 1.82
N ALA A 66 -16.26 -0.68 2.90
CA ALA A 66 -17.65 -1.11 3.04
C ALA A 66 -18.45 -0.04 3.79
N SER A 67 -19.76 -0.01 3.62
CA SER A 67 -20.64 0.97 4.28
C SER A 67 -20.67 0.82 5.80
N TRP A 68 -20.51 -0.39 6.31
CA TRP A 68 -20.47 -0.73 7.73
C TRP A 68 -19.10 -0.52 8.38
N CYS A 69 -18.06 -0.22 7.60
CA CYS A 69 -16.68 -0.08 8.08
C CYS A 69 -16.45 1.33 8.66
N ILE A 70 -16.49 1.47 9.98
CA ILE A 70 -16.30 2.78 10.65
C ILE A 70 -14.95 3.43 10.31
N PRO A 71 -13.79 2.72 10.31
CA PRO A 71 -12.54 3.34 9.88
C PRO A 71 -12.60 3.84 8.44
N CYS A 72 -13.28 3.14 7.52
CA CYS A 72 -13.43 3.57 6.13
C CYS A 72 -14.22 4.87 6.02
N GLN A 73 -15.24 5.07 6.86
CA GLN A 73 -16.01 6.32 6.91
C GLN A 73 -15.13 7.53 7.26
N ASN A 74 -14.14 7.33 8.13
CA ASN A 74 -13.23 8.39 8.57
C ASN A 74 -12.25 8.85 7.48
N GLU A 75 -12.05 8.05 6.43
CA GLU A 75 -11.13 8.35 5.32
C GLU A 75 -11.80 9.11 4.18
N VAL A 76 -13.15 9.15 4.14
CA VAL A 76 -13.92 9.69 3.00
C VAL A 76 -13.52 11.13 2.68
N ASP A 77 -13.44 12.01 3.68
CA ASP A 77 -13.11 13.42 3.47
C ASP A 77 -11.72 13.63 2.87
N GLU A 78 -10.76 12.80 3.25
CA GLU A 78 -9.40 12.86 2.72
C GLU A 78 -9.34 12.29 1.29
N LEU A 79 -10.05 11.20 1.02
CA LEU A 79 -10.15 10.63 -0.31
C LEU A 79 -10.84 11.57 -1.29
N LEU A 80 -11.87 12.31 -0.84
CA LEU A 80 -12.51 13.36 -1.63
C LEU A 80 -11.52 14.47 -1.99
N LYS A 81 -10.75 14.99 -1.03
CA LYS A 81 -9.71 16.00 -1.29
C LYS A 81 -8.62 15.50 -2.24
N ILE A 82 -8.21 14.24 -2.09
CA ILE A 82 -7.21 13.62 -2.96
C ILE A 82 -7.76 13.47 -4.39
N SER A 83 -9.03 13.09 -4.53
CA SER A 83 -9.67 12.91 -5.85
C SER A 83 -9.81 14.18 -6.65
N GLU A 84 -9.67 15.36 -6.02
CA GLU A 84 -9.67 16.67 -6.70
C GLU A 84 -8.31 17.01 -7.34
N GLN A 85 -7.26 16.23 -7.06
CA GLN A 85 -5.93 16.45 -7.65
C GLN A 85 -5.91 16.00 -9.10
N SER A 86 -5.39 16.84 -9.99
CA SER A 86 -5.40 16.60 -11.44
C SER A 86 -4.54 15.42 -11.90
N ASN A 87 -3.58 15.01 -11.08
CA ASN A 87 -2.66 13.91 -11.36
C ASN A 87 -3.02 12.59 -10.64
N ILE A 88 -4.16 12.54 -9.95
CA ILE A 88 -4.60 11.36 -9.18
C ILE A 88 -6.01 10.95 -9.62
N THR A 89 -6.20 9.65 -9.80
CA THR A 89 -7.52 9.03 -9.93
C THR A 89 -7.79 8.17 -8.71
N VAL A 90 -8.88 8.43 -8.00
CA VAL A 90 -9.35 7.58 -6.89
C VAL A 90 -10.45 6.65 -7.39
N ILE A 91 -10.36 5.37 -7.04
CA ILE A 91 -11.38 4.35 -7.32
C ILE A 91 -11.65 3.60 -6.03
N GLY A 92 -12.88 3.66 -5.54
CA GLY A 92 -13.36 2.85 -4.44
C GLY A 92 -13.76 1.45 -4.92
N ILE A 93 -13.51 0.45 -4.10
CA ILE A 93 -13.89 -0.94 -4.35
C ILE A 93 -14.70 -1.42 -3.14
N LEU A 94 -15.98 -1.72 -3.36
CA LEU A 94 -16.85 -2.24 -2.32
C LEU A 94 -16.49 -3.69 -2.02
N VAL A 95 -16.34 -4.03 -0.73
CA VAL A 95 -15.92 -5.35 -0.26
C VAL A 95 -16.87 -5.83 0.81
N ASP A 96 -17.34 -7.08 0.70
CA ASP A 96 -18.20 -7.75 1.68
C ASP A 96 -19.44 -6.92 2.07
N ASP A 97 -20.06 -6.26 1.07
CA ASP A 97 -21.25 -5.44 1.27
C ASP A 97 -22.13 -5.45 0.00
N SER A 98 -23.40 -5.12 0.15
CA SER A 98 -24.31 -5.04 -0.98
C SER A 98 -24.14 -3.75 -1.78
N ALA A 99 -24.31 -3.83 -3.10
CA ALA A 99 -24.29 -2.65 -3.97
C ALA A 99 -25.31 -1.58 -3.52
N SER A 100 -26.47 -2.00 -2.97
CA SER A 100 -27.48 -1.07 -2.46
C SER A 100 -27.00 -0.28 -1.25
N ASN A 101 -26.35 -0.93 -0.27
CA ASN A 101 -25.76 -0.25 0.88
C ASN A 101 -24.62 0.68 0.45
N GLY A 102 -23.80 0.20 -0.48
CA GLY A 102 -22.72 1.01 -1.07
C GLY A 102 -23.23 2.27 -1.74
N MET A 103 -24.31 2.17 -2.55
CA MET A 103 -24.92 3.34 -3.20
C MET A 103 -25.52 4.33 -2.19
N GLU A 104 -26.17 3.85 -1.14
CA GLU A 104 -26.70 4.71 -0.07
C GLU A 104 -25.57 5.45 0.63
N PHE A 105 -24.49 4.74 1.01
CA PHE A 105 -23.32 5.32 1.63
C PHE A 105 -22.65 6.40 0.75
N ILE A 106 -22.45 6.13 -0.54
CA ILE A 106 -21.89 7.08 -1.51
C ILE A 106 -22.72 8.36 -1.57
N LYS A 107 -24.05 8.21 -1.63
CA LYS A 107 -24.99 9.34 -1.70
C LYS A 107 -24.94 10.16 -0.41
N ASP A 108 -24.99 9.52 0.76
CA ASP A 108 -25.06 10.19 2.05
C ASP A 108 -23.76 10.95 2.37
N ASN A 109 -22.62 10.39 1.95
CA ASN A 109 -21.30 10.99 2.13
C ASN A 109 -20.86 11.86 0.93
N LYS A 110 -21.72 12.03 -0.09
CA LYS A 110 -21.46 12.85 -1.28
C LYS A 110 -20.16 12.46 -2.01
N ILE A 111 -19.86 11.18 -2.07
CA ILE A 111 -18.66 10.68 -2.73
C ILE A 111 -18.78 10.90 -4.24
N THR A 112 -17.81 11.60 -4.82
CA THR A 112 -17.80 11.98 -6.25
C THR A 112 -16.84 11.17 -7.09
N TYR A 113 -15.87 10.48 -6.48
CA TYR A 113 -14.96 9.61 -7.21
C TYR A 113 -15.65 8.28 -7.56
N ARG A 114 -15.10 7.60 -8.57
CA ARG A 114 -15.63 6.34 -9.08
C ARG A 114 -15.60 5.24 -8.01
N ASN A 115 -16.65 4.41 -8.00
CA ASN A 115 -16.72 3.22 -7.15
C ASN A 115 -17.15 2.01 -7.97
N ILE A 116 -16.57 0.86 -7.68
CA ILE A 116 -16.97 -0.47 -8.17
C ILE A 116 -17.83 -1.07 -7.05
N LEU A 117 -19.08 -1.38 -7.35
CA LEU A 117 -20.05 -1.87 -6.36
C LEU A 117 -20.51 -3.29 -6.63
N GLU A 118 -20.35 -3.78 -7.86
CA GLU A 118 -20.74 -5.12 -8.24
C GLU A 118 -19.71 -6.12 -7.76
N GLU A 119 -20.14 -7.15 -7.03
CA GLU A 119 -19.29 -8.17 -6.41
C GLU A 119 -18.35 -8.84 -7.43
N GLU A 120 -18.90 -9.22 -8.60
CA GLU A 120 -18.12 -9.87 -9.65
C GLU A 120 -16.95 -8.97 -10.14
N GLU A 121 -17.21 -7.68 -10.32
CA GLU A 121 -16.17 -6.73 -10.73
C GLU A 121 -15.15 -6.48 -9.61
N SER A 122 -15.62 -6.36 -8.37
CA SER A 122 -14.76 -6.22 -7.19
C SER A 122 -13.81 -7.41 -7.04
N ASP A 123 -14.34 -8.63 -7.15
CA ASP A 123 -13.56 -9.87 -7.04
C ASP A 123 -12.47 -9.97 -8.11
N ILE A 124 -12.76 -9.58 -9.35
CA ILE A 124 -11.75 -9.54 -10.42
C ILE A 124 -10.60 -8.61 -10.03
N VAL A 125 -10.89 -7.42 -9.51
CA VAL A 125 -9.86 -6.47 -9.08
C VAL A 125 -9.09 -7.02 -7.87
N LEU A 126 -9.80 -7.51 -6.86
CA LEU A 126 -9.22 -8.02 -5.61
C LEU A 126 -8.32 -9.22 -5.82
N SER A 127 -8.58 -10.04 -6.85
CA SER A 127 -7.76 -11.19 -7.19
C SER A 127 -6.34 -10.83 -7.65
N GLN A 128 -6.09 -9.58 -8.07
CA GLN A 128 -4.83 -9.13 -8.63
C GLN A 128 -3.78 -8.79 -7.55
N PHE A 129 -4.20 -8.60 -6.30
CA PHE A 129 -3.28 -8.22 -5.22
C PHE A 129 -3.63 -8.85 -3.87
N LYS A 130 -2.65 -8.84 -2.97
CA LYS A 130 -2.86 -9.33 -1.61
C LYS A 130 -3.40 -8.21 -0.74
N TRP A 131 -4.53 -8.46 -0.11
CA TRP A 131 -5.12 -7.58 0.90
C TRP A 131 -5.57 -8.44 2.10
N THR A 132 -5.69 -7.85 3.27
CA THR A 132 -5.97 -8.57 4.52
C THR A 132 -7.21 -8.07 5.25
N GLY A 133 -7.79 -6.99 4.81
CA GLY A 133 -8.96 -6.36 5.43
C GLY A 133 -9.19 -4.95 4.93
N ILE A 134 -10.23 -4.30 5.46
CA ILE A 134 -10.62 -2.93 5.15
C ILE A 134 -10.50 -2.02 6.38
N PRO A 135 -10.16 -0.73 6.21
CA PRO A 135 -9.78 -0.13 4.93
C PRO A 135 -8.42 -0.60 4.44
N THR A 136 -8.25 -0.69 3.14
CA THR A 136 -6.95 -0.87 2.49
C THR A 136 -6.85 0.13 1.34
N THR A 137 -5.76 0.90 1.31
CA THR A 137 -5.50 1.86 0.25
C THR A 137 -4.21 1.48 -0.47
N LEU A 138 -4.31 1.30 -1.78
CA LEU A 138 -3.20 0.98 -2.67
C LEU A 138 -2.94 2.17 -3.58
N VAL A 139 -1.67 2.50 -3.76
CA VAL A 139 -1.23 3.56 -4.69
C VAL A 139 -0.49 2.88 -5.83
N LEU A 140 -0.97 3.10 -7.05
CA LEU A 140 -0.42 2.56 -8.28
C LEU A 140 0.16 3.71 -9.09
N ASP A 141 1.30 3.44 -9.71
CA ASP A 141 1.94 4.32 -10.70
C ASP A 141 1.46 3.89 -12.09
N SER A 142 0.96 4.84 -12.92
CA SER A 142 0.31 4.55 -14.21
C SER A 142 1.26 4.63 -15.40
#